data_098f014c1b8c383ab031a9402f1c9624
#
_entry.id   098f014c1b8c383ab031a9402f1c9624
#
_cell.length_a   1.000
_cell.length_b   1.000
_cell.length_c   1.000
_cell.angle_alpha   90.00
_cell.angle_beta   90.00
_cell.angle_gamma   90.00
#
_symmetry.space_group_name_H-M   'P 1'
#
loop_
_entity.id
_entity.type
_entity.pdbx_description
1 polymer ?
#
loop_
_entity_poly.entity_id
_entity_poly.type
_entity_poly.pdbx_seq_one_letter_code
_entity_poly.pdbx_strand_id
1 'polypeptide(L)'
;MPARSQDDSEQEVRSWGFPHVFTWTDGPNSHYSPHSHRGLTTHLILKGELTITYPKDSEPERKTFGVGERIDVEAGRVHEVWIGKEGCTEKSTRSKRKSTTASANLVRA
;
A
#
# COMPACT_ATOMS: atom_id res chain seq x y z
N MET A 1 -0.38 -11.45 19.01
CA MET A 1 -0.63 -12.41 17.93
C MET A 1 0.57 -12.54 17.03
N PRO A 2 0.90 -13.73 16.63
CA PRO A 2 1.97 -13.86 15.65
C PRO A 2 1.55 -13.25 14.32
N ALA A 3 2.53 -12.79 13.57
CA ALA A 3 2.29 -12.26 12.25
C ALA A 3 1.80 -13.38 11.34
N ARG A 4 1.04 -13.02 10.33
CA ARG A 4 0.60 -13.98 9.32
C ARG A 4 1.80 -14.55 8.59
N SER A 5 1.65 -15.78 8.12
CA SER A 5 2.64 -16.32 7.20
C SER A 5 2.57 -15.56 5.88
N GLN A 6 3.62 -15.64 5.10
CA GLN A 6 3.61 -15.01 3.78
C GLN A 6 2.55 -15.65 2.87
N ASP A 7 2.37 -16.96 2.99
CA ASP A 7 1.36 -17.65 2.18
C ASP A 7 -0.05 -17.18 2.51
N ASP A 8 -0.37 -17.03 3.79
CA ASP A 8 -1.68 -16.55 4.21
C ASP A 8 -1.91 -15.13 3.72
N SER A 9 -0.91 -14.29 3.84
CA SER A 9 -1.00 -12.90 3.38
C SER A 9 -1.17 -12.81 1.88
N GLU A 10 -0.45 -13.64 1.15
CA GLU A 10 -0.56 -13.66 -0.30
C GLU A 10 -1.97 -14.11 -0.73
N GLN A 11 -2.50 -15.15 -0.09
CA GLN A 11 -3.83 -15.62 -0.39
C GLN A 11 -4.88 -14.55 -0.08
N GLU A 12 -4.70 -13.82 1.00
CA GLU A 12 -5.61 -12.73 1.33
C GLU A 12 -5.61 -11.68 0.24
N VAL A 13 -4.44 -11.23 -0.19
CA VAL A 13 -4.34 -10.21 -1.24
C VAL A 13 -4.92 -10.72 -2.55
N ARG A 14 -4.66 -11.98 -2.90
CA ARG A 14 -5.23 -12.56 -4.11
C ARG A 14 -6.74 -12.63 -4.04
N SER A 15 -7.31 -12.86 -2.87
CA SER A 15 -8.75 -12.91 -2.70
C SER A 15 -9.42 -11.58 -2.98
N TRP A 16 -8.67 -10.50 -2.98
CA TRP A 16 -9.17 -9.17 -3.34
C TRP A 16 -9.24 -8.95 -4.86
N GLY A 17 -8.87 -9.97 -5.64
CA GLY A 17 -8.99 -9.91 -7.10
C GLY A 17 -7.75 -9.49 -7.84
N PHE A 18 -6.59 -9.52 -7.21
CA PHE A 18 -5.35 -9.13 -7.85
C PHE A 18 -4.57 -10.37 -8.32
N PRO A 19 -4.27 -10.46 -9.62
CA PRO A 19 -3.57 -11.63 -10.16
C PRO A 19 -2.08 -11.67 -9.85
N HIS A 20 -1.47 -10.51 -9.61
CA HIS A 20 -0.04 -10.42 -9.36
C HIS A 20 0.20 -9.88 -7.96
N VAL A 21 0.84 -10.68 -7.13
CA VAL A 21 1.16 -10.32 -5.75
C VAL A 21 2.64 -10.57 -5.53
N PHE A 22 3.34 -9.61 -4.95
CA PHE A 22 4.75 -9.76 -4.64
C PHE A 22 5.03 -9.21 -3.25
N THR A 23 6.15 -9.63 -2.69
CA THR A 23 6.60 -9.16 -1.38
C THR A 23 7.64 -8.08 -1.58
N TRP A 24 7.48 -6.98 -0.89
CA TRP A 24 8.41 -5.86 -0.96
C TRP A 24 8.86 -5.48 0.44
N THR A 25 10.17 -5.20 0.58
CA THR A 25 10.73 -4.78 1.86
C THR A 25 11.52 -3.50 1.66
N ASP A 26 11.20 -2.50 2.46
CA ASP A 26 11.96 -1.25 2.48
C ASP A 26 12.80 -1.19 3.74
N GLY A 27 13.98 -0.62 3.62
CA GLY A 27 14.87 -0.43 4.75
C GLY A 27 14.37 0.64 5.71
N PRO A 28 14.94 0.68 6.94
CA PRO A 28 14.53 1.66 7.95
C PRO A 28 14.65 3.09 7.46
N ASN A 29 13.63 3.87 7.77
CA ASN A 29 13.59 5.30 7.49
C ASN A 29 13.70 5.68 6.01
N SER A 30 13.36 4.76 5.11
CA SER A 30 13.33 5.06 3.69
C SER A 30 12.27 6.11 3.39
N HIS A 31 12.52 6.90 2.39
CA HIS A 31 11.61 7.97 1.99
C HIS A 31 11.39 7.95 0.49
N TYR A 32 10.13 8.02 0.10
CA TYR A 32 9.75 8.13 -1.30
C TYR A 32 9.16 9.50 -1.54
N SER A 33 9.82 10.29 -2.38
CA SER A 33 9.32 11.62 -2.75
C SER A 33 7.97 11.53 -3.44
N PRO A 34 7.21 12.61 -3.49
CA PRO A 34 5.91 12.58 -4.14
C PRO A 34 5.96 11.99 -5.54
N HIS A 35 5.11 11.01 -5.79
CA HIS A 35 5.04 10.30 -7.07
C HIS A 35 3.66 9.69 -7.23
N SER A 36 3.39 9.18 -8.42
CA SER A 36 2.13 8.47 -8.69
C SER A 36 2.41 7.25 -9.54
N HIS A 37 1.42 6.36 -9.60
CA HIS A 37 1.49 5.15 -10.42
C HIS A 37 0.37 5.16 -11.45
N ARG A 38 0.58 4.45 -12.55
CA ARG A 38 -0.42 4.37 -13.60
C ARG A 38 -1.65 3.56 -13.21
N GLY A 39 -1.45 2.56 -12.37
CA GLY A 39 -2.52 1.68 -11.95
C GLY A 39 -2.78 1.78 -10.47
N LEU A 40 -3.87 1.18 -10.05
CA LEU A 40 -4.17 1.01 -8.64
C LEU A 40 -3.12 0.11 -8.00
N THR A 41 -2.62 0.52 -6.85
CA THR A 41 -1.74 -0.33 -6.05
C THR A 41 -2.39 -0.61 -4.71
N THR A 42 -2.19 -1.83 -4.21
CA THR A 42 -2.74 -2.24 -2.93
C THR A 42 -1.62 -2.88 -2.12
N HIS A 43 -1.57 -2.57 -0.85
CA HIS A 43 -0.49 -2.98 0.03
C HIS A 43 -1.06 -3.54 1.33
N LEU A 44 -0.59 -4.71 1.73
CA LEU A 44 -0.91 -5.30 3.03
C LEU A 44 0.36 -5.33 3.86
N ILE A 45 0.37 -4.64 4.99
CA ILE A 45 1.56 -4.54 5.82
C ILE A 45 1.76 -5.82 6.61
N LEU A 46 2.95 -6.42 6.49
CA LEU A 46 3.30 -7.65 7.21
C LEU A 46 4.21 -7.39 8.39
N LYS A 47 5.05 -6.34 8.31
CA LYS A 47 6.02 -6.03 9.34
C LYS A 47 6.36 -4.55 9.27
N GLY A 48 6.56 -3.93 10.43
CA GLY A 48 6.92 -2.53 10.48
C GLY A 48 5.75 -1.60 10.25
N GLU A 49 6.04 -0.41 9.77
CA GLU A 49 5.00 0.57 9.51
C GLU A 49 5.36 1.50 8.36
N LEU A 50 4.35 2.13 7.81
CA LEU A 50 4.46 3.02 6.66
C LEU A 50 3.55 4.22 6.89
N THR A 51 4.10 5.41 6.67
CA THR A 51 3.34 6.65 6.74
C THR A 51 3.18 7.21 5.35
N ILE A 52 1.97 7.61 4.99
CA ILE A 52 1.67 8.13 3.66
C ILE A 52 0.89 9.43 3.76
N THR A 53 1.15 10.33 2.82
CA THR A 53 0.35 11.54 2.65
C THR A 53 0.07 11.75 1.16
N TYR A 54 -0.99 12.49 0.89
CA TYR A 54 -1.38 12.85 -0.48
C TYR A 54 -1.26 14.36 -0.61
N PRO A 55 -0.08 14.86 -1.03
CA PRO A 55 0.21 16.29 -0.99
C PRO A 55 -0.66 17.16 -1.90
N LYS A 56 -1.35 16.55 -2.87
CA LYS A 56 -2.24 17.30 -3.75
C LYS A 56 -3.68 17.39 -3.22
N ASP A 57 -3.97 16.75 -2.12
CA ASP A 57 -5.28 16.87 -1.49
C ASP A 57 -5.42 18.27 -0.91
N SER A 58 -6.67 18.74 -0.76
CA SER A 58 -6.93 20.09 -0.22
C SER A 58 -6.42 20.22 1.21
N GLU A 59 -6.52 19.14 2.00
CA GLU A 59 -6.03 19.12 3.36
C GLU A 59 -5.20 17.87 3.57
N PRO A 60 -3.94 17.89 3.12
CA PRO A 60 -3.10 16.71 3.23
C PRO A 60 -2.85 16.31 4.69
N GLU A 61 -3.02 15.04 4.97
CA GLU A 61 -2.73 14.50 6.29
C GLU A 61 -1.79 13.33 6.14
N ARG A 62 -0.97 13.11 7.16
CA ARG A 62 -0.13 11.92 7.23
C ARG A 62 -0.87 10.85 8.00
N LYS A 63 -0.93 9.65 7.42
CA LYS A 63 -1.51 8.49 8.09
C LYS A 63 -0.48 7.39 8.18
N THR A 64 -0.37 6.78 9.35
CA THR A 64 0.56 5.68 9.58
C THR A 64 -0.21 4.38 9.64
N PHE A 65 0.28 3.39 8.89
CA PHE A 65 -0.33 2.06 8.80
C PHE A 65 0.65 1.04 9.33
N GLY A 66 0.14 0.08 10.08
CA GLY A 66 0.94 -0.97 10.69
C GLY A 66 0.51 -2.35 10.23
N VAL A 67 1.04 -3.36 10.92
CA VAL A 67 0.83 -4.77 10.58
C VAL A 67 -0.66 -5.09 10.51
N GLY A 68 -1.04 -5.76 9.41
CA GLY A 68 -2.41 -6.18 9.17
C GLY A 68 -3.27 -5.16 8.48
N GLU A 69 -2.79 -3.95 8.28
CA GLU A 69 -3.56 -2.90 7.63
C GLU A 69 -3.34 -2.89 6.13
N ARG A 70 -4.38 -2.50 5.41
CA ARG A 70 -4.39 -2.44 3.95
C ARG A 70 -4.41 -0.99 3.50
N ILE A 71 -3.62 -0.69 2.46
CA ILE A 71 -3.57 0.64 1.86
C ILE A 71 -3.86 0.49 0.38
N ASP A 72 -4.86 1.21 -0.12
CA ASP A 72 -5.15 1.28 -1.55
C ASP A 72 -4.76 2.66 -2.05
N VAL A 73 -3.92 2.69 -3.09
CA VAL A 73 -3.50 3.95 -3.71
C VAL A 73 -4.04 3.99 -5.12
N GLU A 74 -4.88 4.97 -5.40
CA GLU A 74 -5.53 5.09 -6.69
C GLU A 74 -4.56 5.46 -7.80
N ALA A 75 -4.88 5.04 -9.01
CA ALA A 75 -4.07 5.39 -10.17
C ALA A 75 -3.98 6.90 -10.32
N GLY A 76 -2.79 7.39 -10.57
CA GLY A 76 -2.55 8.81 -10.80
C GLY A 76 -2.56 9.68 -9.55
N ARG A 77 -2.84 9.12 -8.39
CA ARG A 77 -2.87 9.91 -7.16
C ARG A 77 -1.47 10.11 -6.63
N VAL A 78 -1.04 11.35 -6.54
CA VAL A 78 0.29 11.69 -6.04
C VAL A 78 0.36 11.44 -4.54
N HIS A 79 1.38 10.72 -4.12
CA HIS A 79 1.56 10.37 -2.71
C HIS A 79 3.04 10.42 -2.33
N GLU A 80 3.28 10.64 -1.06
CA GLU A 80 4.63 10.65 -0.49
C GLU A 80 4.64 9.69 0.69
N VAL A 81 5.73 8.92 0.84
CA VAL A 81 5.78 7.81 1.79
C VAL A 81 7.04 7.86 2.63
N TRP A 82 6.88 7.59 3.92
CA TRP A 82 7.98 7.43 4.87
C TRP A 82 7.88 6.06 5.51
N ILE A 83 8.99 5.35 5.54
CA ILE A 83 9.06 4.04 6.18
C ILE A 83 9.51 4.23 7.62
N GLY A 84 8.94 3.46 8.53
CA GLY A 84 9.28 3.56 9.94
C GLY A 84 10.71 3.14 10.24
N LYS A 85 11.11 3.33 11.48
CA LYS A 85 12.49 3.07 11.91
C LYS A 85 12.89 1.60 11.87
N GLU A 86 11.93 0.71 11.76
CA GLU A 86 12.20 -0.73 11.67
C GLU A 86 12.03 -1.27 10.26
N GLY A 87 11.85 -0.38 9.29
CA GLY A 87 11.57 -0.82 7.94
C GLY A 87 10.10 -1.16 7.76
N CYS A 88 9.78 -1.73 6.60
CA CYS A 88 8.41 -2.17 6.31
C CYS A 88 8.44 -3.30 5.29
N THR A 89 7.75 -4.38 5.60
CA THR A 89 7.56 -5.49 4.65
C THR A 89 6.09 -5.59 4.34
N GLU A 90 5.76 -5.73 3.07
CA GLU A 90 4.38 -5.75 2.64
C GLU A 90 4.17 -6.69 1.46
N LYS A 91 2.92 -7.20 1.33
CA LYS A 91 2.46 -7.80 0.10
C LYS A 91 1.87 -6.70 -0.75
N SER A 92 2.42 -6.53 -1.93
CA SER A 92 2.02 -5.46 -2.83
C SER A 92 1.45 -6.04 -4.10
N THR A 93 0.53 -5.30 -4.70
CA THR A 93 -0.02 -5.66 -5.98
C THR A 93 -0.30 -4.40 -6.77
N ARG A 94 -0.37 -4.58 -8.09
CA ARG A 94 -0.61 -3.46 -9.00
C ARG A 94 -1.59 -3.90 -10.06
N SER A 95 -2.61 -3.10 -10.26
CA SER A 95 -3.55 -3.30 -11.35
C SER A 95 -3.04 -2.60 -12.60
N LYS A 96 -3.18 -3.24 -13.76
CA LYS A 96 -2.86 -2.59 -15.03
C LYS A 96 -3.96 -1.66 -15.48
N ARG A 97 -5.15 -1.79 -14.91
CA ARG A 97 -6.27 -0.92 -15.26
C ARG A 97 -6.14 0.38 -14.53
N LYS A 98 -6.60 1.45 -15.17
CA LYS A 98 -6.75 2.70 -14.47
C LYS A 98 -7.80 2.52 -13.40
N SER A 99 -7.58 3.15 -12.25
CA SER A 99 -8.50 3.01 -11.14
C SER A 99 -9.67 3.97 -11.29
N THR A 100 -10.46 3.77 -12.30
CA THR A 100 -11.61 4.61 -12.54
C THR A 100 -12.82 4.04 -11.81
N THR A 101 -13.53 3.19 -12.53
CA THR A 101 -14.75 2.61 -11.99
C THR A 101 -14.46 1.61 -10.90
N ALA A 102 -13.49 0.75 -11.13
CA ALA A 102 -13.19 -0.31 -10.17
C ALA A 102 -12.76 0.28 -8.84
N SER A 103 -11.95 1.31 -8.87
CA SER A 103 -11.46 1.91 -7.63
C SER A 103 -12.58 2.58 -6.86
N ALA A 104 -13.61 3.03 -7.52
CA ALA A 104 -14.73 3.66 -6.84
C ALA A 104 -15.43 2.69 -5.90
N ASN A 105 -15.32 1.41 -6.15
CA ASN A 105 -15.96 0.39 -5.35
C ASN A 105 -15.03 -0.24 -4.33
N LEU A 106 -13.78 0.16 -4.29
CA LEU A 106 -12.83 -0.39 -3.36
C LEU A 106 -12.88 0.36 -2.04
N VAL A 107 -12.55 -0.37 -0.99
CA VAL A 107 -12.43 0.23 0.33
C VAL A 107 -11.22 1.15 0.34
N ARG A 108 -11.39 2.30 0.89
CA ARG A 108 -10.29 3.24 1.04
C ARG A 108 -9.62 3.07 2.37
N ALA A 109 -8.34 3.06 2.35
CA ALA A 109 -7.59 3.06 3.58
C ALA A 109 -7.58 4.45 4.21
#